data_108724358fea8a1a9422daaea2c053a7
#
_entry.id   108724358fea8a1a9422daaea2c053a7
#
_cell.length_a   1.000
_cell.length_b   1.000
_cell.length_c   1.000
_cell.angle_alpha   90.00
_cell.angle_beta   90.00
_cell.angle_gamma   90.00
#
_symmetry.space_group_name_H-M   'P 1'
#
loop_
_entity.id
_entity.type
_entity.pdbx_description
1 polymer ?
#
loop_
_entity_poly.entity_id
_entity_poly.type
_entity_poly.pdbx_seq_one_letter_code
_entity_poly.pdbx_strand_id
1 'polypeptide(L)'
;MNNLRILGLDVGEVLIGVAVSDPSEIIAQGLDSIRRVNLKKDVETIKNLVNEHETGKLVVGLPKMMSGEIGIQAQKVLAFVESLKKTIEIPIIMWDERLTTVSANKVLIEADMSRKKRKKVADKLSAILILQGYLDSHG
;
A
#
# COMPACT_ATOMS: atom_id res chain seq x y z
N MET A 1 9.04 11.47 22.30
CA MET A 1 8.21 11.78 21.15
C MET A 1 8.37 10.76 20.06
N ASN A 2 7.27 10.22 19.62
CA ASN A 2 7.31 9.16 18.63
C ASN A 2 7.30 9.75 17.22
N ASN A 3 8.45 9.72 16.55
CA ASN A 3 8.54 10.06 15.14
C ASN A 3 8.24 8.80 14.31
N LEU A 4 7.10 8.18 14.62
CA LEU A 4 6.68 6.97 13.93
C LEU A 4 6.18 7.29 12.52
N ARG A 5 6.60 6.45 11.59
CA ARG A 5 6.19 6.59 10.18
C ARG A 5 4.89 5.84 9.92
N ILE A 6 4.31 6.07 8.75
CA ILE A 6 3.14 5.33 8.27
C ILE A 6 3.58 4.53 7.05
N LEU A 7 3.20 3.27 7.01
CA LEU A 7 3.51 2.38 5.89
C LEU A 7 2.24 2.20 5.05
N GLY A 8 2.35 2.29 3.73
CA GLY A 8 1.24 2.07 2.82
C GLY A 8 1.45 0.82 1.99
N LEU A 9 0.40 0.04 1.79
CA LEU A 9 0.45 -1.21 1.03
C LEU A 9 -0.58 -1.24 -0.08
N ASP A 10 -0.16 -1.73 -1.25
CA ASP A 10 -1.04 -2.11 -2.34
C ASP A 10 -0.89 -3.60 -2.55
N VAL A 11 -1.87 -4.37 -2.05
CA VAL A 11 -1.80 -5.84 -2.02
C VAL A 11 -2.28 -6.43 -3.34
N GLY A 12 -1.33 -6.84 -4.20
CA GLY A 12 -1.63 -7.53 -5.44
C GLY A 12 -1.53 -9.05 -5.29
N GLU A 13 -1.82 -9.78 -6.35
CA GLU A 13 -1.73 -11.24 -6.35
C GLU A 13 -0.29 -11.75 -6.45
N VAL A 14 0.57 -11.02 -7.13
CA VAL A 14 1.97 -11.39 -7.36
C VAL A 14 2.92 -10.51 -6.54
N LEU A 15 2.62 -9.22 -6.46
CA LEU A 15 3.45 -8.23 -5.78
C LEU A 15 2.64 -7.43 -4.77
N ILE A 16 3.30 -7.01 -3.70
CA ILE A 16 2.75 -6.03 -2.77
C ILE A 16 3.55 -4.76 -2.94
N GLY A 17 2.92 -3.69 -3.39
CA GLY A 17 3.53 -2.37 -3.47
C GLY A 17 3.66 -1.78 -2.06
N VAL A 18 4.77 -1.10 -1.79
CA VAL A 18 5.05 -0.57 -0.45
C VAL A 18 5.49 0.89 -0.56
N ALA A 19 4.97 1.71 0.33
CA ALA A 19 5.40 3.09 0.49
C ALA A 19 5.55 3.41 1.97
N VAL A 20 6.39 4.39 2.29
CA VAL A 20 6.61 4.82 3.66
C VAL A 20 6.55 6.34 3.74
N SER A 21 5.96 6.88 4.81
CA SER A 21 5.94 8.32 5.02
C SER A 21 7.22 8.79 5.69
N ASP A 22 7.47 10.10 5.59
CA ASP A 22 8.45 10.76 6.45
C ASP A 22 7.92 10.80 7.90
N PRO A 23 8.78 11.10 8.89
CA PRO A 23 8.33 11.20 10.28
C PRO A 23 7.26 12.28 10.52
N SER A 24 7.22 13.31 9.68
CA SER A 24 6.22 14.39 9.79
C SER A 24 4.88 14.05 9.13
N GLU A 25 4.77 12.87 8.53
CA GLU A 25 3.54 12.39 7.88
C GLU A 25 3.04 13.30 6.75
N ILE A 26 3.98 13.84 5.96
CA ILE A 26 3.66 14.77 4.86
C ILE A 26 3.85 14.12 3.50
N ILE A 27 4.94 13.41 3.29
CA ILE A 27 5.34 12.87 1.98
C ILE A 27 5.46 11.36 2.02
N ALA A 28 4.91 10.69 1.00
CA ALA A 28 5.05 9.25 0.80
C ALA A 28 6.18 8.96 -0.18
N GLN A 29 7.04 8.01 0.17
CA GLN A 29 8.13 7.52 -0.68
C GLN A 29 7.92 6.04 -0.99
N GLY A 30 8.20 5.63 -2.23
CA GLY A 30 8.10 4.23 -2.61
C GLY A 30 9.27 3.42 -2.11
N LEU A 31 8.98 2.20 -1.65
CA LEU A 31 9.98 1.19 -1.33
C LEU A 31 9.90 0.08 -2.37
N ASP A 32 10.85 -0.85 -2.33
CA ASP A 32 10.82 -1.99 -3.23
C ASP A 32 9.59 -2.85 -2.98
N SER A 33 8.94 -3.28 -4.06
CA SER A 33 7.77 -4.14 -3.97
C SER A 33 8.16 -5.51 -3.42
N ILE A 34 7.26 -6.12 -2.67
CA ILE A 34 7.45 -7.46 -2.12
C ILE A 34 6.91 -8.48 -3.12
N ARG A 35 7.75 -9.42 -3.57
CA ARG A 35 7.28 -10.53 -4.37
C ARG A 35 6.66 -11.57 -3.44
N ARG A 36 5.40 -11.89 -3.69
CA ARG A 36 4.65 -12.80 -2.80
C ARG A 36 5.15 -14.24 -2.93
N VAL A 37 5.23 -14.91 -1.80
CA VAL A 37 5.66 -16.30 -1.69
C VAL A 37 4.50 -17.17 -1.17
N ASN A 38 4.11 -16.92 0.08
CA ASN A 38 2.95 -17.53 0.72
C ASN A 38 2.49 -16.58 1.84
N LEU A 39 1.31 -16.83 2.38
CA LEU A 39 0.71 -15.95 3.38
C LEU A 39 1.62 -15.71 4.59
N LYS A 40 2.15 -16.78 5.15
CA LYS A 40 3.02 -16.70 6.34
C LYS A 40 4.26 -15.85 6.08
N LYS A 41 4.93 -16.10 4.95
CA LYS A 41 6.15 -15.38 4.58
C LYS A 41 5.86 -13.92 4.28
N ASP A 42 4.77 -13.65 3.59
CA ASP A 42 4.37 -12.29 3.23
C ASP A 42 4.06 -11.45 4.47
N VAL A 43 3.33 -12.02 5.43
CA VAL A 43 3.01 -11.36 6.70
C VAL A 43 4.30 -11.08 7.49
N GLU A 44 5.21 -12.04 7.53
CA GLU A 44 6.50 -11.87 8.22
C GLU A 44 7.33 -10.76 7.58
N THR A 45 7.36 -10.69 6.25
CA THR A 45 8.09 -9.63 5.53
C THR A 45 7.53 -8.26 5.87
N ILE A 46 6.20 -8.12 5.92
CA ILE A 46 5.56 -6.84 6.29
C ILE A 46 5.88 -6.49 7.75
N LYS A 47 5.83 -7.46 8.65
CA LYS A 47 6.21 -7.25 10.06
C LYS A 47 7.62 -6.72 10.18
N ASN A 48 8.56 -7.28 9.40
CA ASN A 48 9.95 -6.82 9.40
C ASN A 48 10.06 -5.38 8.90
N LEU A 49 9.30 -5.01 7.87
CA LEU A 49 9.27 -3.64 7.36
C LEU A 49 8.70 -2.66 8.40
N VAL A 50 7.64 -3.06 9.09
CA VAL A 50 7.04 -2.26 10.16
C VAL A 50 8.09 -1.95 11.23
N ASN A 51 8.87 -2.94 11.63
CA ASN A 51 9.90 -2.77 12.64
C ASN A 51 11.09 -1.96 12.12
N GLU A 52 11.54 -2.26 10.90
CA GLU A 52 12.68 -1.59 10.26
C GLU A 52 12.44 -0.09 10.09
N HIS A 53 11.23 0.30 9.68
CA HIS A 53 10.89 1.70 9.44
C HIS A 53 10.21 2.39 10.62
N GLU A 54 10.20 1.77 11.78
CA GLU A 54 9.59 2.34 12.99
C GLU A 54 8.17 2.85 12.70
N THR A 55 7.34 1.94 12.22
CA THR A 55 5.98 2.26 11.74
C THR A 55 4.98 2.22 12.87
N GLY A 56 4.18 3.28 12.99
CA GLY A 56 3.12 3.36 13.99
C GLY A 56 1.73 3.06 13.45
N LYS A 57 1.59 3.01 12.12
CA LYS A 57 0.30 2.83 11.47
C LYS A 57 0.50 2.20 10.09
N LEU A 58 -0.44 1.35 9.67
CA LEU A 58 -0.41 0.70 8.38
C LEU A 58 -1.66 1.07 7.59
N VAL A 59 -1.48 1.60 6.38
CA VAL A 59 -2.58 1.95 5.48
C VAL A 59 -2.59 0.95 4.33
N VAL A 60 -3.72 0.28 4.11
CA VAL A 60 -3.86 -0.73 3.04
C VAL A 60 -4.94 -0.29 2.07
N GLY A 61 -4.60 -0.26 0.78
CA GLY A 61 -5.56 0.07 -0.26
C GLY A 61 -6.62 -1.03 -0.40
N LEU A 62 -7.89 -0.64 -0.47
CA LEU A 62 -9.00 -1.56 -0.67
C LEU A 62 -9.58 -1.35 -2.07
N PRO A 63 -9.43 -2.33 -2.99
CA PRO A 63 -9.87 -2.20 -4.37
C PRO A 63 -11.37 -2.49 -4.52
N LYS A 64 -12.22 -1.53 -4.13
CA LYS A 64 -13.67 -1.65 -4.29
C LYS A 64 -14.05 -1.55 -5.76
N MET A 65 -15.19 -2.17 -6.12
CA MET A 65 -15.77 -2.00 -7.44
C MET A 65 -16.26 -0.55 -7.60
N MET A 66 -16.45 -0.10 -8.84
CA MET A 66 -16.91 1.27 -9.10
C MET A 66 -18.25 1.58 -8.43
N SER A 67 -19.09 0.56 -8.24
CA SER A 67 -20.36 0.67 -7.51
C SER A 67 -20.19 0.86 -5.99
N GLY A 68 -18.96 0.66 -5.49
CA GLY A 68 -18.69 0.65 -4.05
C GLY A 68 -18.78 -0.72 -3.40
N GLU A 69 -19.18 -1.74 -4.17
CA GLU A 69 -19.33 -3.10 -3.66
C GLU A 69 -17.98 -3.75 -3.41
N ILE A 70 -17.96 -4.70 -2.45
CA ILE A 70 -16.79 -5.50 -2.13
C ILE A 70 -16.75 -6.70 -3.06
N GLY A 71 -15.94 -6.62 -4.12
CA GLY A 71 -15.75 -7.72 -5.06
C GLY A 71 -14.74 -8.74 -4.56
N ILE A 72 -14.40 -9.70 -5.43
CA ILE A 72 -13.48 -10.79 -5.10
C ILE A 72 -12.09 -10.26 -4.70
N GLN A 73 -11.58 -9.28 -5.43
CA GLN A 73 -10.26 -8.71 -5.15
C GLN A 73 -10.22 -8.05 -3.77
N ALA A 74 -11.25 -7.27 -3.43
CA ALA A 74 -11.33 -6.64 -2.12
C ALA A 74 -11.45 -7.67 -1.01
N GLN A 75 -12.18 -8.76 -1.24
CA GLN A 75 -12.29 -9.85 -0.27
C GLN A 75 -10.93 -10.49 0.02
N LYS A 76 -10.10 -10.68 -1.02
CA LYS A 76 -8.75 -11.23 -0.86
C LYS A 76 -7.87 -10.29 -0.02
N VAL A 77 -7.97 -8.99 -0.25
CA VAL A 77 -7.24 -7.99 0.52
C VAL A 77 -7.68 -8.01 1.98
N LEU A 78 -8.98 -8.05 2.23
CA LEU A 78 -9.52 -8.10 3.60
C LEU A 78 -9.06 -9.34 4.34
N ALA A 79 -9.04 -10.50 3.67
CA ALA A 79 -8.54 -11.74 4.26
C ALA A 79 -7.05 -11.63 4.62
N PHE A 80 -6.26 -11.02 3.76
CA PHE A 80 -4.83 -10.77 4.02
C PHE A 80 -4.66 -9.86 5.23
N VAL A 81 -5.46 -8.79 5.33
CA VAL A 81 -5.43 -7.86 6.46
C VAL A 81 -5.78 -8.56 7.78
N GLU A 82 -6.75 -9.48 7.75
CA GLU A 82 -7.07 -10.25 8.95
C GLU A 82 -5.85 -11.07 9.44
N SER A 83 -5.08 -11.61 8.52
CA SER A 83 -3.84 -12.32 8.86
C SER A 83 -2.78 -11.36 9.43
N LEU A 84 -2.70 -10.14 8.88
CA LEU A 84 -1.79 -9.11 9.41
C LEU A 84 -2.15 -8.74 10.85
N LYS A 85 -3.44 -8.59 11.14
CA LYS A 85 -3.93 -8.22 12.47
C LYS A 85 -3.55 -9.21 13.56
N LYS A 86 -3.37 -10.48 13.20
CA LYS A 86 -2.98 -11.52 14.14
C LYS A 86 -1.53 -11.43 14.57
N THR A 87 -0.68 -10.77 13.76
CA THR A 87 0.76 -10.74 13.94
C THR A 87 1.27 -9.33 14.23
N ILE A 88 0.64 -8.31 13.66
CA ILE A 88 1.05 -6.91 13.75
C ILE A 88 0.10 -6.17 14.70
N GLU A 89 0.68 -5.50 15.70
CA GLU A 89 -0.11 -4.85 16.77
C GLU A 89 -0.50 -3.41 16.47
N ILE A 90 0.11 -2.77 15.45
CA ILE A 90 -0.22 -1.38 15.12
C ILE A 90 -1.57 -1.30 14.40
N PRO A 91 -2.23 -0.13 14.45
CA PRO A 91 -3.50 0.07 13.73
C PRO A 91 -3.35 -0.13 12.22
N ILE A 92 -4.33 -0.79 11.62
CA ILE A 92 -4.40 -0.99 10.17
C ILE A 92 -5.63 -0.27 9.66
N ILE A 93 -5.43 0.64 8.71
CA ILE A 93 -6.47 1.50 8.15
C ILE A 93 -6.68 1.11 6.69
N MET A 94 -7.94 0.92 6.30
CA MET A 94 -8.29 0.63 4.91
C MET A 94 -8.53 1.93 4.16
N TRP A 95 -7.96 2.04 2.97
CA TRP A 95 -8.11 3.20 2.10
C TRP A 95 -8.76 2.79 0.78
N ASP A 96 -9.78 3.52 0.36
CA ASP A 96 -10.52 3.22 -0.87
C ASP A 96 -9.68 3.60 -2.10
N GLU A 97 -9.18 2.58 -2.84
CA GLU A 97 -8.32 2.78 -4.00
C GLU A 97 -9.00 3.51 -5.17
N ARG A 98 -10.33 3.59 -5.20
CA ARG A 98 -11.04 4.32 -6.26
C ARG A 98 -10.61 5.78 -6.31
N LEU A 99 -10.08 6.30 -5.22
CA LEU A 99 -9.63 7.69 -5.10
C LEU A 99 -8.27 7.94 -5.75
N THR A 100 -7.50 6.90 -6.08
CA THR A 100 -6.10 7.03 -6.51
C THR A 100 -5.76 6.39 -7.84
N THR A 101 -6.47 5.35 -8.27
CA THR A 101 -6.12 4.54 -9.45
C THR A 101 -6.02 5.35 -10.75
N VAL A 102 -6.96 6.26 -10.98
CA VAL A 102 -6.99 7.07 -12.21
C VAL A 102 -5.74 7.95 -12.31
N SER A 103 -5.32 8.55 -11.20
CA SER A 103 -4.14 9.40 -11.15
C SER A 103 -2.86 8.62 -11.47
N ALA A 104 -2.74 7.39 -10.97
CA ALA A 104 -1.60 6.53 -11.25
C ALA A 104 -1.47 6.23 -12.74
N ASN A 105 -2.57 5.86 -13.39
CA ASN A 105 -2.58 5.56 -14.83
C ASN A 105 -2.20 6.79 -15.65
N LYS A 106 -2.70 7.95 -15.29
CA LYS A 106 -2.41 9.20 -16.00
C LYS A 106 -0.92 9.54 -15.93
N VAL A 107 -0.33 9.43 -14.76
CA VAL A 107 1.10 9.71 -14.58
C VAL A 107 1.96 8.75 -15.39
N LEU A 108 1.60 7.47 -15.46
CA LEU A 108 2.33 6.46 -16.23
C LEU A 108 2.26 6.74 -17.73
N ILE A 109 1.11 7.17 -18.23
CA ILE A 109 0.96 7.53 -19.65
C ILE A 109 1.81 8.74 -20.00
N GLU A 110 1.81 9.75 -19.15
CA GLU A 110 2.60 10.97 -19.37
C GLU A 110 4.10 10.73 -19.31
N ALA A 111 4.53 9.73 -18.55
CA ALA A 111 5.94 9.41 -18.39
C ALA A 111 6.54 8.70 -19.61
N ASP A 112 5.72 8.26 -20.57
CA ASP A 112 6.16 7.56 -21.80
C ASP A 112 7.19 6.46 -21.54
N MET A 113 6.89 5.59 -20.61
CA MET A 113 7.79 4.52 -20.18
C MET A 113 7.54 3.23 -20.94
N SER A 114 8.57 2.36 -21.05
CA SER A 114 8.40 1.03 -21.61
C SER A 114 7.40 0.23 -20.77
N ARG A 115 6.72 -0.75 -21.40
CA ARG A 115 5.68 -1.55 -20.75
C ARG A 115 6.20 -2.24 -19.47
N LYS A 116 7.42 -2.77 -19.52
CA LYS A 116 8.03 -3.47 -18.37
C LYS A 116 8.36 -2.50 -17.22
N LYS A 117 8.91 -1.33 -17.56
CA LYS A 117 9.22 -0.29 -16.59
C LYS A 117 7.95 0.31 -16.00
N ARG A 118 6.88 0.47 -16.82
CA ARG A 118 5.59 0.96 -16.34
C ARG A 118 5.03 0.06 -15.24
N LYS A 119 5.13 -1.26 -15.42
CA LYS A 119 4.59 -2.20 -14.43
C LYS A 119 5.31 -2.06 -13.09
N LYS A 120 6.64 -1.99 -13.09
CA LYS A 120 7.42 -1.80 -11.86
C LYS A 120 7.11 -0.49 -11.17
N VAL A 121 7.02 0.59 -11.95
CA VAL A 121 6.71 1.93 -11.43
C VAL A 121 5.26 1.99 -10.96
N ALA A 122 4.34 1.30 -11.66
CA ALA A 122 2.94 1.26 -11.28
C ALA A 122 2.73 0.68 -9.88
N ASP A 123 3.41 -0.41 -9.56
CA ASP A 123 3.29 -1.04 -8.25
C ASP A 123 3.76 -0.11 -7.13
N LYS A 124 4.90 0.55 -7.31
CA LYS A 124 5.40 1.55 -6.37
C LYS A 124 4.48 2.77 -6.32
N LEU A 125 4.07 3.26 -7.49
CA LEU A 125 3.26 4.46 -7.60
C LEU A 125 1.88 4.27 -6.96
N SER A 126 1.27 3.10 -7.13
CA SER A 126 -0.01 2.80 -6.49
C SER A 126 0.08 2.88 -4.97
N ALA A 127 1.11 2.29 -4.39
CA ALA A 127 1.33 2.35 -2.94
C ALA A 127 1.60 3.79 -2.48
N ILE A 128 2.40 4.54 -3.23
CA ILE A 128 2.68 5.96 -2.94
C ILE A 128 1.37 6.76 -2.94
N LEU A 129 0.53 6.58 -3.94
CA LEU A 129 -0.72 7.34 -4.07
C LEU A 129 -1.74 6.96 -3.00
N ILE A 130 -1.80 5.68 -2.63
CA ILE A 130 -2.64 5.23 -1.51
C ILE A 130 -2.21 5.94 -0.23
N LEU A 131 -0.93 5.90 0.08
CA LEU A 131 -0.40 6.51 1.29
C LEU A 131 -0.53 8.03 1.23
N GLN A 132 -0.15 8.65 0.11
CA GLN A 132 -0.23 10.11 -0.02
C GLN A 132 -1.66 10.61 0.10
N GLY A 133 -2.63 9.88 -0.48
CA GLY A 133 -4.05 10.21 -0.33
C GLY A 133 -4.47 10.22 1.12
N TYR A 134 -4.03 9.22 1.88
CA TYR A 134 -4.31 9.16 3.31
C TYR A 134 -3.66 10.33 4.06
N LEU A 135 -2.37 10.61 3.80
CA LEU A 135 -1.65 11.70 4.45
C LEU A 135 -2.32 13.06 4.18
N ASP A 136 -2.71 13.30 2.94
CA ASP A 136 -3.34 14.55 2.54
C ASP A 136 -4.70 14.75 3.20
N SER A 137 -5.44 13.65 3.44
CA SER A 137 -6.77 13.72 4.05
C SER A 137 -6.72 13.85 5.57
N HIS A 138 -5.60 13.52 6.20
CA HIS A 138 -5.44 13.51 7.66
C HIS A 138 -4.37 14.49 8.16
N GLY A 139 -3.78 15.22 7.23
CA GLY A 139 -2.73 16.18 7.54
C GLY A 139 -3.19 17.53 8.07
#